data_c87657c16f92e308a02908fd496dec82
#
_entry.id   c87657c16f92e308a02908fd496dec82
#
_cell.length_a   1.000
_cell.length_b   1.000
_cell.length_c   1.000
_cell.angle_alpha   90.00
_cell.angle_beta   90.00
_cell.angle_gamma   90.00
#
_symmetry.space_group_name_H-M   'P 1'
#
loop_
_entity.id
_entity.type
_entity.pdbx_description
1 polymer ?
#
loop_
_entity_poly.entity_id
_entity_poly.type
_entity_poly.pdbx_seq_one_letter_code
_entity_poly.pdbx_strand_id
1 'polypeptide(L)'
;MITVLSGCASNKKPAWVRFAEKQPNKWGHYSGYVEARWENDGRTMTLLSEQRYTDPQGVVWIAPAGSVVDGASIPRSLWSIMGGPFEGKYRNASVLHDVAYDQRNRPWEVCDRMFYNAMRCSGVSAVEAGTMYYALRKFGHHWKAPKAEPVKVGDEMVARAEEVRPAIPVNRGDINATRDWIRNSDPSLQQIERRADAEGR
;
A
#
# COMPACT_ATOMS: atom_id res chain seq x y z
N MET A 1 25.60 -34.03 -33.72
CA MET A 1 24.50 -33.10 -34.09
C MET A 1 23.64 -32.99 -32.83
N ILE A 2 23.84 -31.94 -32.04
CA ILE A 2 23.12 -31.74 -30.77
C ILE A 2 21.97 -30.76 -31.07
N THR A 3 20.75 -31.28 -31.02
CA THR A 3 19.55 -30.48 -31.20
C THR A 3 19.23 -29.76 -29.89
N VAL A 4 19.51 -28.46 -29.83
CA VAL A 4 19.10 -27.61 -28.70
C VAL A 4 17.61 -27.35 -28.84
N LEU A 5 16.80 -28.00 -28.03
CA LEU A 5 15.38 -27.67 -27.87
C LEU A 5 15.30 -26.33 -27.13
N SER A 6 15.09 -25.25 -27.89
CA SER A 6 14.74 -23.95 -27.34
C SER A 6 13.32 -24.02 -26.79
N GLY A 7 13.21 -24.33 -25.50
CA GLY A 7 11.95 -24.25 -24.78
C GLY A 7 11.57 -22.79 -24.62
N CYS A 8 10.66 -22.29 -25.46
CA CYS A 8 9.98 -21.02 -25.18
C CYS A 8 9.21 -21.15 -23.87
N ALA A 9 9.82 -20.76 -22.75
CA ALA A 9 9.09 -20.55 -21.51
C ALA A 9 8.01 -19.49 -21.80
N SER A 10 6.77 -19.89 -21.86
CA SER A 10 5.62 -19.01 -21.98
C SER A 10 5.61 -18.09 -20.77
N ASN A 11 6.10 -16.88 -20.93
CA ASN A 11 6.18 -15.83 -19.89
C ASN A 11 4.76 -15.28 -19.63
N LYS A 12 3.81 -16.18 -19.32
CA LYS A 12 2.44 -15.80 -19.00
C LYS A 12 2.41 -15.17 -17.62
N LYS A 13 2.25 -13.86 -17.59
CA LYS A 13 2.06 -13.12 -16.35
C LYS A 13 0.93 -13.73 -15.51
N PRO A 14 1.08 -13.81 -14.18
CA PRO A 14 0.03 -14.25 -13.28
C PRO A 14 -1.30 -13.52 -13.52
N ALA A 15 -2.41 -14.14 -13.21
CA ALA A 15 -3.74 -13.56 -13.50
C ALA A 15 -3.96 -12.21 -12.81
N TRP A 16 -3.42 -12.01 -11.60
CA TRP A 16 -3.52 -10.76 -10.87
C TRP A 16 -2.67 -9.64 -11.50
N VAL A 17 -1.49 -9.97 -12.07
CA VAL A 17 -0.67 -9.02 -12.83
C VAL A 17 -1.41 -8.59 -14.10
N ARG A 18 -1.99 -9.56 -14.83
CA ARG A 18 -2.82 -9.28 -16.01
C ARG A 18 -4.05 -8.45 -15.67
N PHE A 19 -4.62 -8.63 -14.48
CA PHE A 19 -5.74 -7.83 -14.01
C PHE A 19 -5.31 -6.39 -13.73
N ALA A 20 -4.18 -6.19 -13.06
CA ALA A 20 -3.62 -4.86 -12.78
C ALA A 20 -3.24 -4.08 -14.05
N GLU A 21 -2.79 -4.78 -15.10
CA GLU A 21 -2.37 -4.15 -16.37
C GLU A 21 -3.52 -3.90 -17.36
N LYS A 22 -4.62 -4.63 -17.25
CA LYS A 22 -5.74 -4.56 -18.22
C LYS A 22 -6.55 -3.28 -18.17
N GLN A 23 -6.10 -2.26 -17.40
CA GLN A 23 -6.94 -1.10 -17.15
C GLN A 23 -6.13 0.20 -17.27
N PRO A 24 -6.74 1.32 -17.66
CA PRO A 24 -7.32 2.20 -16.63
C PRO A 24 -8.69 1.69 -16.21
N ASN A 25 -8.81 1.14 -15.01
CA ASN A 25 -10.09 0.89 -14.41
C ASN A 25 -10.49 2.08 -13.52
N LYS A 26 -11.70 2.08 -13.00
CA LYS A 26 -12.17 3.14 -12.09
C LYS A 26 -11.30 3.37 -10.84
N TRP A 27 -10.32 2.50 -10.61
CA TRP A 27 -9.39 2.53 -9.48
C TRP A 27 -7.96 2.94 -9.89
N GLY A 28 -7.76 3.43 -11.12
CA GLY A 28 -6.45 3.81 -11.63
C GLY A 28 -5.75 2.69 -12.40
N HIS A 29 -4.43 2.81 -12.55
CA HIS A 29 -3.61 1.81 -13.25
C HIS A 29 -2.18 1.79 -12.75
N TYR A 30 -1.53 0.63 -12.86
CA TYR A 30 -0.10 0.48 -12.62
C TYR A 30 0.67 0.56 -13.93
N SER A 31 1.90 1.09 -13.85
CA SER A 31 2.93 0.92 -14.86
C SER A 31 4.15 0.25 -14.25
N GLY A 32 4.65 -0.80 -14.93
CA GLY A 32 5.74 -1.63 -14.43
C GLY A 32 5.27 -2.73 -13.47
N TYR A 33 6.24 -3.54 -13.05
CA TYR A 33 6.07 -4.65 -12.12
C TYR A 33 6.89 -4.39 -10.87
N VAL A 34 6.49 -5.01 -9.75
CA VAL A 34 7.38 -5.13 -8.60
C VAL A 34 8.44 -6.17 -8.93
N GLU A 35 9.65 -5.68 -9.18
CA GLU A 35 10.86 -6.47 -9.23
C GLU A 35 11.69 -6.09 -8.01
N ALA A 36 11.93 -7.06 -7.14
CA ALA A 36 12.63 -6.81 -5.88
C ALA A 36 13.53 -7.98 -5.50
N ARG A 37 14.60 -7.68 -4.79
CA ARG A 37 15.49 -8.65 -4.17
C ARG A 37 15.23 -8.69 -2.68
N TRP A 38 15.08 -9.89 -2.13
CA TRP A 38 15.09 -10.11 -0.70
C TRP A 38 16.46 -9.80 -0.11
N GLU A 39 16.50 -9.05 0.97
CA GLU A 39 17.72 -8.79 1.70
C GLU A 39 18.05 -9.92 2.68
N ASN A 40 19.31 -9.96 3.16
CA ASN A 40 19.79 -11.03 4.03
C ASN A 40 19.13 -11.06 5.41
N ASP A 41 18.42 -10.01 5.79
CA ASP A 41 17.65 -9.96 7.04
C ASP A 41 16.37 -10.82 6.99
N GLY A 42 16.05 -11.40 5.82
CA GLY A 42 14.87 -12.24 5.59
C GLY A 42 13.53 -11.49 5.68
N ARG A 43 13.55 -10.17 5.75
CA ARG A 43 12.37 -9.35 5.98
C ARG A 43 12.21 -8.20 4.98
N THR A 44 13.28 -7.50 4.67
CA THR A 44 13.24 -6.35 3.77
C THR A 44 13.45 -6.78 2.32
N MET A 45 12.90 -5.98 1.41
CA MET A 45 13.15 -6.10 -0.03
C MET A 45 13.65 -4.78 -0.58
N THR A 46 14.61 -4.86 -1.50
CA THR A 46 15.04 -3.69 -2.29
C THR A 46 14.46 -3.78 -3.69
N LEU A 47 13.79 -2.72 -4.13
CA LEU A 47 13.25 -2.64 -5.49
C LEU A 47 14.38 -2.58 -6.51
N LEU A 48 14.29 -3.41 -7.54
CA LEU A 48 15.24 -3.45 -8.66
C LEU A 48 14.82 -2.52 -9.80
N SER A 49 13.54 -2.23 -9.90
CA SER A 49 12.97 -1.33 -10.89
C SER A 49 11.95 -0.39 -10.24
N GLU A 50 11.71 0.75 -10.89
CA GLU A 50 10.70 1.70 -10.47
C GLU A 50 9.31 1.12 -10.69
N GLN A 51 8.42 1.26 -9.69
CA GLN A 51 7.00 0.99 -9.84
C GLN A 51 6.20 2.28 -9.77
N ARG A 52 5.22 2.41 -10.67
CA ARG A 52 4.30 3.55 -10.69
C ARG A 52 2.85 3.10 -10.58
N TYR A 53 2.06 3.95 -9.98
CA TYR A 53 0.61 3.84 -9.96
C TYR A 53 0.00 5.22 -10.18
N THR A 54 -0.94 5.31 -11.11
CA THR A 54 -1.76 6.52 -11.32
C THR A 54 -3.12 6.26 -10.70
N ASP A 55 -3.50 7.08 -9.74
CA ASP A 55 -4.78 6.94 -9.04
C ASP A 55 -5.97 7.47 -9.89
N PRO A 56 -7.22 7.29 -9.43
CA PRO A 56 -8.41 7.77 -10.14
C PRO A 56 -8.46 9.29 -10.36
N GLN A 57 -7.70 10.07 -9.60
CA GLN A 57 -7.59 11.52 -9.71
C GLN A 57 -6.47 11.96 -10.66
N GLY A 58 -5.74 11.00 -11.26
CA GLY A 58 -4.61 11.27 -12.14
C GLY A 58 -3.30 11.56 -11.40
N VAL A 59 -3.26 11.40 -10.08
CA VAL A 59 -2.04 11.59 -9.29
C VAL A 59 -1.12 10.39 -9.47
N VAL A 60 0.14 10.66 -9.82
CA VAL A 60 1.16 9.63 -9.99
C VAL A 60 1.88 9.39 -8.67
N TRP A 61 1.94 8.11 -8.27
CA TRP A 61 2.66 7.59 -7.12
C TRP A 61 3.83 6.75 -7.63
N ILE A 62 5.00 6.98 -7.04
CA ILE A 62 6.24 6.37 -7.51
C ILE A 62 6.96 5.71 -6.34
N ALA A 63 7.31 4.44 -6.52
CA ALA A 63 8.28 3.74 -5.71
C ALA A 63 9.56 3.60 -6.56
N PRO A 64 10.61 4.39 -6.30
CA PRO A 64 11.84 4.38 -7.08
C PRO A 64 12.59 3.05 -6.98
N ALA A 65 13.39 2.72 -7.99
CA ALA A 65 14.39 1.66 -7.86
C ALA A 65 15.33 1.98 -6.69
N GLY A 66 15.76 0.96 -5.96
CA GLY A 66 16.58 1.11 -4.74
C GLY A 66 15.78 1.39 -3.46
N SER A 67 14.45 1.63 -3.53
CA SER A 67 13.63 1.74 -2.34
C SER A 67 13.66 0.43 -1.55
N VAL A 68 13.85 0.55 -0.22
CA VAL A 68 13.78 -0.59 0.71
C VAL A 68 12.39 -0.62 1.33
N VAL A 69 11.71 -1.75 1.26
CA VAL A 69 10.35 -1.95 1.76
C VAL A 69 10.31 -3.16 2.68
N ASP A 70 9.56 -3.07 3.77
CA ASP A 70 9.46 -4.15 4.78
C ASP A 70 8.01 -4.44 5.20
N GLY A 71 7.05 -3.74 4.65
CA GLY A 71 5.64 -3.84 5.00
C GLY A 71 5.28 -3.26 6.37
N ALA A 72 6.19 -2.51 7.01
CA ALA A 72 5.96 -1.97 8.35
C ALA A 72 4.88 -0.88 8.40
N SER A 73 4.54 -0.28 7.26
CA SER A 73 3.42 0.65 7.15
C SER A 73 2.07 -0.01 7.48
N ILE A 74 1.97 -1.34 7.31
CA ILE A 74 0.80 -2.15 7.69
C ILE A 74 1.05 -2.78 9.06
N PRO A 75 0.23 -2.49 10.08
CA PRO A 75 0.40 -3.07 11.40
C PRO A 75 0.51 -4.61 11.37
N ARG A 76 1.57 -5.17 11.94
CA ARG A 76 1.89 -6.62 11.89
C ARG A 76 0.77 -7.52 12.38
N SER A 77 -0.04 -7.06 13.31
CA SER A 77 -1.20 -7.79 13.80
C SER A 77 -2.27 -8.01 12.72
N LEU A 78 -2.29 -7.21 11.65
CA LEU A 78 -3.13 -7.42 10.48
C LEU A 78 -2.61 -8.55 9.59
N TRP A 79 -1.30 -8.82 9.56
CA TRP A 79 -0.72 -9.87 8.73
C TRP A 79 -1.28 -11.25 9.06
N SER A 80 -1.59 -11.49 10.33
CA SER A 80 -2.20 -12.76 10.76
C SER A 80 -3.67 -12.93 10.33
N ILE A 81 -4.31 -11.86 9.87
CA ILE A 81 -5.72 -11.84 9.46
C ILE A 81 -5.84 -11.75 7.94
N MET A 82 -4.94 -11.03 7.29
CA MET A 82 -5.01 -10.64 5.88
C MET A 82 -3.91 -11.28 5.02
N GLY A 83 -2.91 -11.92 5.64
CA GLY A 83 -1.68 -12.37 4.99
C GLY A 83 -0.56 -11.33 5.10
N GLY A 84 0.67 -11.72 4.76
CA GLY A 84 1.84 -10.84 4.80
C GLY A 84 1.75 -9.69 3.77
N PRO A 85 2.44 -8.57 3.98
CA PRO A 85 2.28 -7.35 3.18
C PRO A 85 2.67 -7.53 1.71
N PHE A 86 3.52 -8.51 1.42
CA PHE A 86 3.99 -8.80 0.07
C PHE A 86 3.37 -10.06 -0.53
N GLU A 87 2.29 -10.55 0.06
CA GLU A 87 1.55 -11.71 -0.42
C GLU A 87 0.30 -11.27 -1.19
N GLY A 88 -0.17 -12.17 -2.08
CA GLY A 88 -1.46 -11.99 -2.73
C GLY A 88 -1.57 -10.77 -3.65
N LYS A 89 -2.80 -10.28 -3.76
CA LYS A 89 -3.19 -9.25 -4.74
C LYS A 89 -2.77 -7.83 -4.35
N TYR A 90 -2.56 -7.57 -3.07
CA TYR A 90 -2.23 -6.21 -2.59
C TYR A 90 -0.74 -5.88 -2.56
N ARG A 91 0.14 -6.83 -2.96
CA ARG A 91 1.60 -6.64 -2.99
C ARG A 91 2.03 -5.32 -3.62
N ASN A 92 1.51 -5.02 -4.82
CA ASN A 92 1.89 -3.80 -5.54
C ASN A 92 1.48 -2.53 -4.78
N ALA A 93 0.30 -2.58 -4.15
CA ALA A 93 -0.19 -1.48 -3.34
C ALA A 93 0.65 -1.28 -2.08
N SER A 94 1.07 -2.38 -1.42
CA SER A 94 1.90 -2.33 -0.21
C SER A 94 3.26 -1.69 -0.46
N VAL A 95 3.90 -2.00 -1.57
CA VAL A 95 5.18 -1.39 -1.95
C VAL A 95 5.06 0.13 -2.08
N LEU A 96 4.03 0.62 -2.77
CA LEU A 96 3.79 2.06 -2.93
C LEU A 96 3.44 2.73 -1.62
N HIS A 97 2.68 2.03 -0.76
CA HIS A 97 2.27 2.55 0.54
C HIS A 97 3.45 2.65 1.50
N ASP A 98 4.33 1.64 1.55
CA ASP A 98 5.56 1.68 2.34
C ASP A 98 6.44 2.87 1.95
N VAL A 99 6.69 3.06 0.65
CA VAL A 99 7.47 4.20 0.17
C VAL A 99 6.81 5.53 0.52
N ALA A 100 5.48 5.64 0.37
CA ALA A 100 4.76 6.87 0.72
C ALA A 100 4.82 7.18 2.23
N TYR A 101 4.80 6.14 3.07
CA TYR A 101 4.91 6.23 4.51
C TYR A 101 6.33 6.55 5.00
N ASP A 102 7.34 6.14 4.26
CA ASP A 102 8.73 6.51 4.49
C ASP A 102 8.99 7.98 4.10
N GLN A 103 8.56 8.37 2.92
CA GLN A 103 8.74 9.73 2.40
C GLN A 103 7.94 10.79 3.17
N ARG A 104 6.73 10.49 3.62
CA ARG A 104 5.81 11.40 4.35
C ARG A 104 5.65 12.78 3.71
N ASN A 105 5.81 12.87 2.39
CA ASN A 105 5.70 14.12 1.63
C ASN A 105 4.24 14.51 1.31
N ARG A 106 3.28 13.67 1.68
CA ARG A 106 1.83 13.88 1.56
C ARG A 106 1.14 13.57 2.88
N PRO A 107 -0.08 14.09 3.14
CA PRO A 107 -0.86 13.70 4.31
C PRO A 107 -1.11 12.18 4.35
N TRP A 108 -1.08 11.60 5.55
CA TRP A 108 -1.32 10.16 5.73
C TRP A 108 -2.66 9.70 5.15
N GLU A 109 -3.72 10.54 5.26
CA GLU A 109 -5.05 10.24 4.69
C GLU A 109 -5.00 10.04 3.18
N VAL A 110 -4.14 10.80 2.50
CA VAL A 110 -3.95 10.71 1.05
C VAL A 110 -3.18 9.45 0.69
N CYS A 111 -2.17 9.08 1.52
CA CYS A 111 -1.42 7.84 1.35
C CYS A 111 -2.31 6.60 1.56
N ASP A 112 -3.13 6.59 2.61
CA ASP A 112 -4.06 5.50 2.89
C ASP A 112 -5.14 5.38 1.81
N ARG A 113 -5.64 6.51 1.30
CA ARG A 113 -6.59 6.54 0.19
C ARG A 113 -5.97 5.97 -1.09
N MET A 114 -4.73 6.32 -1.38
CA MET A 114 -3.97 5.72 -2.48
C MET A 114 -3.88 4.22 -2.31
N PHE A 115 -3.51 3.74 -1.12
CA PHE A 115 -3.42 2.31 -0.83
C PHE A 115 -4.74 1.56 -1.09
N TYR A 116 -5.86 2.11 -0.61
CA TYR A 116 -7.18 1.54 -0.89
C TYR A 116 -7.44 1.44 -2.40
N ASN A 117 -7.26 2.53 -3.15
CA ASN A 117 -7.48 2.54 -4.59
C ASN A 117 -6.55 1.57 -5.32
N ALA A 118 -5.28 1.52 -4.93
CA ALA A 118 -4.27 0.64 -5.49
C ALA A 118 -4.59 -0.84 -5.22
N MET A 119 -5.06 -1.19 -4.01
CA MET A 119 -5.57 -2.52 -3.70
C MET A 119 -6.76 -2.90 -4.59
N ARG A 120 -7.74 -2.01 -4.72
CA ARG A 120 -8.92 -2.21 -5.58
C ARG A 120 -8.50 -2.37 -7.05
N CYS A 121 -7.53 -1.60 -7.51
CA CYS A 121 -6.93 -1.72 -8.84
C CYS A 121 -6.30 -3.11 -9.05
N SER A 122 -5.67 -3.67 -8.04
CA SER A 122 -5.10 -5.03 -8.05
C SER A 122 -6.13 -6.15 -7.93
N GLY A 123 -7.43 -5.84 -7.80
CA GLY A 123 -8.50 -6.83 -7.68
C GLY A 123 -8.67 -7.40 -6.27
N VAL A 124 -8.22 -6.69 -5.23
CA VAL A 124 -8.59 -6.97 -3.83
C VAL A 124 -10.08 -6.68 -3.65
N SER A 125 -10.79 -7.52 -2.91
CA SER A 125 -12.23 -7.35 -2.68
C SER A 125 -12.55 -6.06 -1.93
N ALA A 126 -13.77 -5.54 -2.05
CA ALA A 126 -14.20 -4.35 -1.32
C ALA A 126 -14.11 -4.55 0.20
N VAL A 127 -14.52 -5.74 0.66
CA VAL A 127 -14.48 -6.09 2.09
C VAL A 127 -13.05 -6.09 2.62
N GLU A 128 -12.14 -6.71 1.90
CA GLU A 128 -10.74 -6.84 2.30
C GLU A 128 -10.03 -5.47 2.26
N ALA A 129 -10.13 -4.75 1.16
CA ALA A 129 -9.54 -3.42 1.02
C ALA A 129 -10.12 -2.42 2.02
N GLY A 130 -11.45 -2.44 2.25
CA GLY A 130 -12.11 -1.59 3.23
C GLY A 130 -11.71 -1.91 4.67
N THR A 131 -11.52 -3.20 4.99
CA THR A 131 -11.03 -3.61 6.32
C THR A 131 -9.59 -3.14 6.57
N MET A 132 -8.71 -3.27 5.58
CA MET A 132 -7.33 -2.78 5.67
C MET A 132 -7.29 -1.25 5.78
N TYR A 133 -8.10 -0.56 5.00
CA TYR A 133 -8.20 0.89 5.04
C TYR A 133 -8.68 1.41 6.40
N TYR A 134 -9.73 0.80 6.97
CA TYR A 134 -10.20 1.10 8.33
C TYR A 134 -9.08 0.90 9.34
N ALA A 135 -8.36 -0.21 9.23
CA ALA A 135 -7.32 -0.54 10.18
C ALA A 135 -6.15 0.44 10.16
N LEU A 136 -5.69 0.85 8.97
CA LEU A 136 -4.66 1.87 8.83
C LEU A 136 -5.14 3.20 9.40
N ARG A 137 -6.36 3.63 9.05
CA ARG A 137 -6.91 4.89 9.52
C ARG A 137 -7.11 4.92 11.04
N LYS A 138 -7.50 3.81 11.67
CA LYS A 138 -7.71 3.73 13.11
C LYS A 138 -6.40 3.51 13.89
N PHE A 139 -5.53 2.63 13.41
CA PHE A 139 -4.38 2.12 14.16
C PHE A 139 -3.03 2.55 13.62
N GLY A 140 -2.96 3.09 12.41
CA GLY A 140 -1.73 3.49 11.74
C GLY A 140 -1.08 4.76 12.29
N HIS A 141 0.08 5.08 11.75
CA HIS A 141 0.76 6.34 12.02
C HIS A 141 0.04 7.51 11.34
N HIS A 142 -0.10 8.61 12.05
CA HIS A 142 -0.66 9.84 11.52
C HIS A 142 0.36 10.97 11.59
N TRP A 143 0.49 11.75 10.51
CA TRP A 143 1.36 12.92 10.43
C TRP A 143 0.69 14.03 9.61
N LYS A 144 1.14 15.25 9.80
CA LYS A 144 0.84 16.34 8.89
C LYS A 144 1.89 16.37 7.80
N ALA A 145 1.49 16.57 6.56
CA ALA A 145 2.44 16.79 5.48
C ALA A 145 3.38 17.97 5.84
N PRO A 146 4.64 17.93 5.37
CA PRO A 146 5.54 19.03 5.59
C PRO A 146 4.91 20.34 5.07
N LYS A 147 4.96 21.38 5.86
CA LYS A 147 4.69 22.73 5.36
C LYS A 147 5.80 23.07 4.36
N ALA A 148 5.47 23.89 3.36
CA ALA A 148 6.32 24.17 2.20
C ALA A 148 7.71 24.79 2.50
N GLU A 149 8.04 25.06 3.75
CA GLU A 149 9.35 25.59 4.16
C GLU A 149 10.23 24.47 4.73
N PRO A 150 11.25 24.03 3.97
CA PRO A 150 12.19 23.03 4.46
C PRO A 150 13.06 23.62 5.58
N VAL A 151 13.33 22.83 6.59
CA VAL A 151 14.24 23.17 7.69
C VAL A 151 15.65 22.68 7.35
N LYS A 152 16.66 23.53 7.54
CA LYS A 152 18.05 23.16 7.33
C LYS A 152 18.52 22.18 8.41
N VAL A 153 18.93 20.98 8.01
CA VAL A 153 19.54 19.99 8.91
C VAL A 153 20.92 19.65 8.36
N GLY A 154 21.97 20.17 9.01
CA GLY A 154 23.32 20.14 8.45
C GLY A 154 23.38 21.00 7.18
N ASP A 155 23.86 20.44 6.09
CA ASP A 155 23.90 21.10 4.78
C ASP A 155 22.70 20.78 3.87
N GLU A 156 21.78 19.93 4.32
CA GLU A 156 20.57 19.54 3.58
C GLU A 156 19.33 20.28 4.08
N MET A 157 18.50 20.70 3.13
CA MET A 157 17.16 21.25 3.41
C MET A 157 16.15 20.12 3.44
N VAL A 158 15.69 19.76 4.63
CA VAL A 158 14.76 18.64 4.83
C VAL A 158 13.40 19.15 5.31
N ALA A 159 12.37 18.89 4.53
CA ALA A 159 10.99 19.09 4.98
C ALA A 159 10.55 17.87 5.80
N ARG A 160 10.43 18.03 7.12
CA ARG A 160 9.95 16.95 8.00
C ARG A 160 8.45 17.03 8.20
N ALA A 161 7.79 15.89 8.05
CA ALA A 161 6.42 15.71 8.47
C ALA A 161 6.33 15.77 10.01
N GLU A 162 5.34 16.50 10.53
CA GLU A 162 5.04 16.53 11.96
C GLU A 162 4.23 15.29 12.32
N GLU A 163 4.76 14.43 13.18
CA GLU A 163 4.01 13.28 13.69
C GLU A 163 2.89 13.76 14.61
N VAL A 164 1.65 13.34 14.29
CA VAL A 164 0.45 13.71 15.06
C VAL A 164 0.08 12.57 16.01
N ARG A 165 0.21 11.33 15.55
CA ARG A 165 -0.13 10.15 16.34
C ARG A 165 0.71 8.95 15.90
N PRO A 166 1.44 8.28 16.81
CA PRO A 166 2.10 7.01 16.53
C PRO A 166 1.06 5.91 16.25
N ALA A 167 1.51 4.82 15.65
CA ALA A 167 0.68 3.64 15.49
C ALA A 167 0.28 3.06 16.87
N ILE A 168 -0.96 2.62 16.99
CA ILE A 168 -1.48 2.00 18.21
C ILE A 168 -1.73 0.50 18.00
N PRO A 169 -1.74 -0.30 19.08
CA PRO A 169 -2.00 -1.73 18.99
C PRO A 169 -3.34 -2.04 18.34
N VAL A 170 -3.34 -2.96 17.38
CA VAL A 170 -4.55 -3.38 16.66
C VAL A 170 -5.38 -4.30 17.55
N ASN A 171 -6.66 -3.98 17.70
CA ASN A 171 -7.66 -4.86 18.33
C ASN A 171 -8.26 -5.78 17.25
N ARG A 172 -8.03 -7.08 17.37
CA ARG A 172 -8.58 -8.09 16.44
C ARG A 172 -10.11 -8.14 16.44
N GLY A 173 -10.73 -7.91 17.60
CA GLY A 173 -12.20 -7.86 17.72
C GLY A 173 -12.78 -6.76 16.85
N ASP A 174 -12.20 -5.57 16.91
CA ASP A 174 -12.61 -4.41 16.10
C ASP A 174 -12.46 -4.69 14.59
N ILE A 175 -11.37 -5.35 14.20
CA ILE A 175 -11.13 -5.72 12.79
C ILE A 175 -12.19 -6.71 12.30
N ASN A 176 -12.48 -7.74 13.06
CA ASN A 176 -13.48 -8.74 12.70
C ASN A 176 -14.89 -8.12 12.63
N ALA A 177 -15.27 -7.34 13.65
CA ALA A 177 -16.56 -6.64 13.68
C ALA A 177 -16.70 -5.67 12.48
N THR A 178 -15.63 -4.95 12.14
CA THR A 178 -15.64 -4.05 10.99
C THR A 178 -15.70 -4.80 9.67
N ARG A 179 -14.97 -5.91 9.54
CA ARG A 179 -15.05 -6.78 8.34
C ARG A 179 -16.47 -7.30 8.13
N ASP A 180 -17.13 -7.76 9.18
CA ASP A 180 -18.50 -8.26 9.10
C ASP A 180 -19.50 -7.14 8.80
N TRP A 181 -19.32 -5.96 9.40
CA TRP A 181 -20.10 -4.78 9.04
C TRP A 181 -19.93 -4.40 7.56
N ILE A 182 -18.70 -4.33 7.05
CA ILE A 182 -18.44 -4.01 5.64
C ILE A 182 -19.10 -5.05 4.71
N ARG A 183 -18.98 -6.34 5.05
CA ARG A 183 -19.58 -7.42 4.26
C ARG A 183 -21.10 -7.34 4.20
N ASN A 184 -21.74 -6.99 5.32
CA ASN A 184 -23.19 -7.02 5.45
C ASN A 184 -23.87 -5.72 5.00
N SER A 185 -23.17 -4.59 5.04
CA SER A 185 -23.76 -3.25 4.82
C SER A 185 -23.26 -2.58 3.55
N ASP A 186 -22.22 -3.12 2.90
CA ASP A 186 -21.56 -2.51 1.70
C ASP A 186 -21.37 -0.98 1.82
N PRO A 187 -20.71 -0.50 2.91
CA PRO A 187 -20.62 0.92 3.17
C PRO A 187 -19.74 1.63 2.13
N SER A 188 -20.05 2.89 1.89
CA SER A 188 -19.16 3.78 1.15
C SER A 188 -17.82 3.97 1.91
N LEU A 189 -16.77 4.35 1.17
CA LEU A 189 -15.47 4.62 1.80
C LEU A 189 -15.55 5.72 2.86
N GLN A 190 -16.39 6.75 2.63
CA GLN A 190 -16.63 7.82 3.59
C GLN A 190 -17.29 7.33 4.89
N GLN A 191 -18.14 6.31 4.82
CA GLN A 191 -18.71 5.69 6.03
C GLN A 191 -17.65 4.90 6.80
N ILE A 192 -16.74 4.21 6.10
CA ILE A 192 -15.59 3.53 6.72
C ILE A 192 -14.69 4.55 7.42
N GLU A 193 -14.40 5.68 6.78
CA GLU A 193 -13.61 6.77 7.37
C GLU A 193 -14.23 7.32 8.66
N ARG A 194 -15.51 7.68 8.59
CA ARG A 194 -16.24 8.20 9.76
C ARG A 194 -16.23 7.23 10.92
N ARG A 195 -16.38 5.93 10.65
CA ARG A 195 -16.33 4.91 11.67
C ARG A 195 -14.94 4.81 12.30
N ALA A 196 -13.89 4.75 11.48
CA ALA A 196 -12.51 4.70 11.96
C ALA A 196 -12.15 5.92 12.82
N ASP A 197 -12.54 7.12 12.38
CA ASP A 197 -12.28 8.37 13.09
C ASP A 197 -13.04 8.49 14.41
N ALA A 198 -14.27 7.98 14.46
CA ALA A 198 -15.08 7.98 15.70
C ALA A 198 -14.52 7.01 16.75
N GLU A 199 -13.99 5.87 16.31
CA GLU A 199 -13.48 4.81 17.18
C GLU A 199 -11.96 4.93 17.47
N GLY A 200 -11.24 5.80 16.77
CA GLY A 200 -9.80 6.04 16.90
C GLY A 200 -9.43 7.21 17.82
N ARG A 201 -10.43 7.82 18.49
CA ARG A 201 -10.26 8.94 19.45
C ARG A 201 -10.05 8.46 20.86
#